data_7eead5c60006fec808c2f2ec1a456174
#
_entry.id   7eead5c60006fec808c2f2ec1a456174
#
_cell.length_a   1.000
_cell.length_b   1.000
_cell.length_c   1.000
_cell.angle_alpha   90.00
_cell.angle_beta   90.00
_cell.angle_gamma   90.00
#
_symmetry.space_group_name_H-M   'P 1'
#
loop_
_entity.id
_entity.type
_entity.pdbx_description
1 polymer ?
#
loop_
_entity_poly.entity_id
_entity_poly.type
_entity_poly.pdbx_seq_one_letter_code
_entity_poly.pdbx_strand_id
1 'polypeptide(L)'
;MTRTFTLEEAEALRRQLEPQLRRLRELYQAARRSQARLERLRERIRLSGGYYALPETTAIVQRIQRRESAFQRFLDSIQRLGVIVRDVETGLVDFPGELEGEPVYWCWKLDEARIL
;
A
#
# COMPACT_ATOMS: atom_id res chain seq x y z
N MET A 1 -7.18 12.92 17.60
CA MET A 1 -8.63 12.74 17.44
C MET A 1 -8.92 11.96 16.18
N THR A 2 -9.64 10.84 16.31
CA THR A 2 -9.93 9.98 15.17
C THR A 2 -11.13 10.53 14.40
N ARG A 3 -10.96 10.71 13.08
CA ARG A 3 -12.06 11.11 12.22
C ARG A 3 -13.07 9.96 12.10
N THR A 4 -14.37 10.28 12.19
CA THR A 4 -15.44 9.33 11.94
C THR A 4 -16.24 9.74 10.71
N PHE A 5 -16.78 8.75 10.01
CA PHE A 5 -17.53 8.93 8.78
C PHE A 5 -18.95 8.40 8.94
N THR A 6 -19.92 9.12 8.39
CA THR A 6 -21.22 8.52 8.12
C THR A 6 -21.04 7.60 6.90
N LEU A 7 -22.04 6.72 6.67
CA LEU A 7 -21.99 5.85 5.49
C LEU A 7 -21.94 6.67 4.20
N GLU A 8 -22.68 7.77 4.12
CA GLU A 8 -22.71 8.66 2.95
C GLU A 8 -21.34 9.32 2.74
N GLU A 9 -20.72 9.78 3.82
CA GLU A 9 -19.38 10.37 3.76
C GLU A 9 -18.34 9.34 3.31
N ALA A 10 -18.44 8.12 3.86
CA ALA A 10 -17.55 7.02 3.48
C ALA A 10 -17.71 6.67 1.99
N GLU A 11 -18.94 6.61 1.50
CA GLU A 11 -19.22 6.35 0.08
C GLU A 11 -18.67 7.44 -0.84
N ALA A 12 -18.80 8.70 -0.44
CA ALA A 12 -18.25 9.80 -1.22
C ALA A 12 -16.72 9.73 -1.28
N LEU A 13 -16.08 9.44 -0.15
CA LEU A 13 -14.62 9.31 -0.09
C LEU A 13 -14.15 8.07 -0.84
N ARG A 14 -14.90 6.97 -0.79
CA ARG A 14 -14.58 5.74 -1.52
C ARG A 14 -14.34 6.00 -3.01
N ARG A 15 -15.21 6.80 -3.61
CA ARG A 15 -15.08 7.13 -5.04
C ARG A 15 -13.77 7.84 -5.34
N GLN A 16 -13.35 8.73 -4.44
CA GLN A 16 -12.09 9.46 -4.58
C GLN A 16 -10.89 8.55 -4.29
N LEU A 17 -11.04 7.59 -3.38
CA LEU A 17 -9.98 6.68 -2.99
C LEU A 17 -9.70 5.59 -4.01
N GLU A 18 -10.68 5.20 -4.79
CA GLU A 18 -10.52 4.06 -5.70
C GLU A 18 -9.28 4.17 -6.60
N PRO A 19 -9.06 5.27 -7.35
CA PRO A 19 -7.83 5.38 -8.15
C PRO A 19 -6.57 5.46 -7.29
N GLN A 20 -6.65 6.04 -6.09
CA GLN A 20 -5.52 6.13 -5.19
C GLN A 20 -5.12 4.75 -4.65
N LEU A 21 -6.09 3.91 -4.30
CA LEU A 21 -5.82 2.55 -3.85
C LEU A 21 -5.24 1.69 -4.96
N ARG A 22 -5.69 1.86 -6.20
CA ARG A 22 -5.10 1.18 -7.35
C ARG A 22 -3.66 1.60 -7.54
N ARG A 23 -3.37 2.88 -7.40
CA ARG A 23 -2.00 3.40 -7.47
C ARG A 23 -1.13 2.86 -6.34
N LEU A 24 -1.68 2.82 -5.12
CA LEU A 24 -0.97 2.27 -3.96
C LEU A 24 -0.58 0.80 -4.21
N ARG A 25 -1.51 0.02 -4.76
CA ARG A 25 -1.26 -1.38 -5.10
C ARG A 25 -0.15 -1.52 -6.14
N GLU A 26 -0.14 -0.67 -7.16
CA GLU A 26 0.92 -0.66 -8.17
C GLU A 26 2.29 -0.36 -7.57
N LEU A 27 2.36 0.62 -6.67
CA LEU A 27 3.60 0.96 -5.97
C LEU A 27 4.08 -0.19 -5.10
N TYR A 28 3.17 -0.86 -4.41
CA TYR A 28 3.46 -2.03 -3.60
C TYR A 28 4.02 -3.18 -4.46
N GLN A 29 3.35 -3.49 -5.56
CA GLN A 29 3.78 -4.55 -6.48
C GLN A 29 5.15 -4.24 -7.09
N ALA A 30 5.41 -2.97 -7.44
CA ALA A 30 6.71 -2.57 -7.96
C ALA A 30 7.82 -2.74 -6.91
N ALA A 31 7.56 -2.39 -5.65
CA ALA A 31 8.51 -2.59 -4.57
C ALA A 31 8.79 -4.08 -4.36
N ARG A 32 7.76 -4.91 -4.40
CA ARG A 32 7.92 -6.36 -4.27
C ARG A 32 8.74 -6.97 -5.40
N ARG A 33 8.53 -6.52 -6.64
CA ARG A 33 9.34 -6.98 -7.78
C ARG A 33 10.81 -6.62 -7.61
N SER A 34 11.11 -5.44 -7.08
CA SER A 34 12.48 -5.02 -6.81
C SER A 34 13.12 -5.86 -5.72
N GLN A 35 12.38 -6.18 -4.66
CA GLN A 35 12.86 -7.07 -3.60
C GLN A 35 13.18 -8.48 -4.16
N ALA A 36 12.30 -9.03 -4.97
CA ALA A 36 12.51 -10.33 -5.59
C ALA A 36 13.76 -10.33 -6.49
N ARG A 37 14.01 -9.24 -7.21
CA ARG A 37 15.19 -9.07 -8.03
C ARG A 37 16.47 -9.07 -7.17
N LEU A 38 16.44 -8.40 -6.03
CA LEU A 38 17.57 -8.39 -5.10
C LEU A 38 17.85 -9.77 -4.56
N GLU A 39 16.81 -10.52 -4.19
CA GLU A 39 16.96 -11.90 -3.69
C GLU A 39 17.60 -12.80 -4.74
N ARG A 40 17.19 -12.69 -6.00
CA ARG A 40 17.81 -13.44 -7.10
C ARG A 40 19.28 -13.08 -7.28
N LEU A 41 19.63 -11.80 -7.15
CA LEU A 41 21.01 -11.36 -7.23
C LEU A 41 21.85 -11.94 -6.09
N ARG A 42 21.34 -11.89 -4.87
CA ARG A 42 22.02 -12.48 -3.69
C ARG A 42 22.27 -13.96 -3.86
N GLU A 43 21.31 -14.69 -4.42
CA GLU A 43 21.43 -16.10 -4.69
C GLU A 43 22.54 -16.39 -5.70
N ARG A 44 22.59 -15.61 -6.81
CA ARG A 44 23.65 -15.74 -7.80
C ARG A 44 25.03 -15.46 -7.20
N ILE A 45 25.13 -14.44 -6.35
CA ILE A 45 26.38 -14.11 -5.65
C ILE A 45 26.84 -15.28 -4.80
N ARG A 46 25.93 -15.86 -4.03
CA ARG A 46 26.24 -16.99 -3.17
C ARG A 46 26.73 -18.19 -3.97
N LEU A 47 26.06 -18.52 -5.08
CA LEU A 47 26.40 -19.65 -5.93
C LEU A 47 27.72 -19.45 -6.69
N SER A 48 28.13 -18.22 -6.95
CA SER A 48 29.36 -17.90 -7.68
C SER A 48 30.55 -17.61 -6.78
N GLY A 49 30.48 -17.95 -5.50
CA GLY A 49 31.59 -17.76 -4.56
C GLY A 49 31.68 -16.38 -3.94
N GLY A 50 30.62 -15.60 -3.99
CA GLY A 50 30.55 -14.30 -3.33
C GLY A 50 31.00 -13.11 -4.17
N TYR A 51 31.32 -13.31 -5.47
CA TYR A 51 31.71 -12.21 -6.34
C TYR A 51 30.46 -11.48 -6.89
N TYR A 52 30.51 -10.13 -6.88
CA TYR A 52 29.47 -9.29 -7.49
C TYR A 52 30.03 -7.92 -7.88
N ALA A 53 29.37 -7.28 -8.84
CA ALA A 53 29.71 -5.93 -9.24
C ALA A 53 29.02 -4.94 -8.29
N LEU A 54 29.79 -4.19 -7.52
CA LEU A 54 29.29 -3.25 -6.53
C LEU A 54 28.36 -2.17 -7.11
N PRO A 55 28.66 -1.55 -8.28
CA PRO A 55 27.77 -0.55 -8.86
C PRO A 55 26.37 -1.12 -9.19
N GLU A 56 26.29 -2.35 -9.70
CA GLU A 56 25.01 -3.00 -10.00
C GLU A 56 24.19 -3.22 -8.73
N THR A 57 24.82 -3.75 -7.69
CA THR A 57 24.17 -3.99 -6.40
C THR A 57 23.68 -2.69 -5.77
N THR A 58 24.49 -1.64 -5.79
CA THR A 58 24.13 -0.33 -5.26
C THR A 58 22.92 0.24 -5.99
N ALA A 59 22.88 0.14 -7.32
CA ALA A 59 21.77 0.63 -8.12
C ALA A 59 20.45 -0.08 -7.76
N ILE A 60 20.51 -1.39 -7.56
CA ILE A 60 19.33 -2.18 -7.18
C ILE A 60 18.83 -1.77 -5.79
N VAL A 61 19.72 -1.66 -4.82
CA VAL A 61 19.37 -1.26 -3.44
C VAL A 61 18.75 0.14 -3.44
N GLN A 62 19.33 1.09 -4.16
CA GLN A 62 18.79 2.44 -4.26
C GLN A 62 17.40 2.46 -4.89
N ARG A 63 17.17 1.64 -5.91
CA ARG A 63 15.84 1.53 -6.53
C ARG A 63 14.81 1.00 -5.55
N ILE A 64 15.16 -0.02 -4.76
CA ILE A 64 14.28 -0.57 -3.74
C ILE A 64 13.92 0.50 -2.73
N GLN A 65 14.92 1.23 -2.22
CA GLN A 65 14.70 2.30 -1.24
C GLN A 65 13.77 3.38 -1.76
N ARG A 66 13.94 3.80 -3.03
CA ARG A 66 13.08 4.80 -3.65
C ARG A 66 11.63 4.31 -3.77
N ARG A 67 11.45 3.04 -4.14
CA ARG A 67 10.10 2.46 -4.31
C ARG A 67 9.40 2.27 -2.98
N GLU A 68 10.13 1.83 -1.96
CA GLU A 68 9.58 1.70 -0.61
C GLU A 68 9.20 3.06 -0.03
N SER A 69 10.04 4.08 -0.23
CA SER A 69 9.74 5.44 0.22
C SER A 69 8.53 6.03 -0.50
N ALA A 70 8.41 5.81 -1.80
CA ALA A 70 7.27 6.27 -2.57
C ALA A 70 5.98 5.60 -2.11
N PHE A 71 6.03 4.30 -1.89
CA PHE A 71 4.90 3.53 -1.34
C PHE A 71 4.48 4.06 0.03
N GLN A 72 5.44 4.23 0.94
CA GLN A 72 5.16 4.67 2.30
C GLN A 72 4.55 6.08 2.33
N ARG A 73 5.10 7.02 1.55
CA ARG A 73 4.56 8.37 1.47
C ARG A 73 3.13 8.38 0.94
N PHE A 74 2.86 7.55 -0.06
CA PHE A 74 1.52 7.47 -0.65
C PHE A 74 0.52 6.84 0.34
N LEU A 75 0.93 5.78 1.02
CA LEU A 75 0.13 5.16 2.08
C LEU A 75 -0.20 6.16 3.18
N ASP A 76 0.81 6.90 3.65
CA ASP A 76 0.62 7.92 4.68
C ASP A 76 -0.37 9.01 4.22
N SER A 77 -0.31 9.42 2.95
CA SER A 77 -1.24 10.43 2.42
C SER A 77 -2.68 9.93 2.41
N ILE A 78 -2.89 8.66 2.11
CA ILE A 78 -4.23 8.06 2.15
C ILE A 78 -4.73 7.98 3.60
N GLN A 79 -3.90 7.50 4.51
CA GLN A 79 -4.30 7.32 5.91
C GLN A 79 -4.53 8.66 6.63
N ARG A 80 -3.92 9.74 6.16
CA ARG A 80 -4.20 11.09 6.68
C ARG A 80 -5.64 11.55 6.40
N LEU A 81 -6.31 10.92 5.45
CA LEU A 81 -7.73 11.19 5.22
C LEU A 81 -8.65 10.63 6.31
N GLY A 82 -8.09 9.83 7.21
CA GLY A 82 -8.82 9.23 8.33
C GLY A 82 -9.23 7.78 8.11
N VAL A 83 -8.89 7.19 6.97
CA VAL A 83 -9.18 5.78 6.68
C VAL A 83 -8.05 4.88 7.17
N ILE A 84 -8.35 3.61 7.36
CA ILE A 84 -7.36 2.60 7.77
C ILE A 84 -7.20 1.62 6.61
N VAL A 85 -6.00 1.54 6.06
CA VAL A 85 -5.69 0.57 5.01
C VAL A 85 -5.32 -0.74 5.69
N ARG A 86 -6.15 -1.77 5.49
CA ARG A 86 -5.97 -3.08 6.11
C ARG A 86 -5.14 -4.02 5.27
N ASP A 87 -5.33 -3.99 3.94
CA ASP A 87 -4.59 -4.84 3.03
C ASP A 87 -4.43 -4.11 1.69
N VAL A 88 -3.18 -3.93 1.27
CA VAL A 88 -2.86 -3.20 0.05
C VAL A 88 -3.19 -4.01 -1.20
N GLU A 89 -2.92 -5.31 -1.18
CA GLU A 89 -3.10 -6.15 -2.37
C GLU A 89 -4.55 -6.24 -2.81
N THR A 90 -5.47 -6.39 -1.87
CA THR A 90 -6.91 -6.42 -2.15
C THR A 90 -7.53 -5.03 -2.14
N GLY A 91 -6.80 -4.03 -1.64
CA GLY A 91 -7.32 -2.69 -1.49
C GLY A 91 -8.41 -2.62 -0.41
N LEU A 92 -8.22 -3.37 0.67
CA LEU A 92 -9.17 -3.40 1.79
C LEU A 92 -8.95 -2.20 2.71
N VAL A 93 -9.98 -1.40 2.90
CA VAL A 93 -9.94 -0.23 3.79
C VAL A 93 -11.13 -0.22 4.72
N ASP A 94 -10.92 0.36 5.91
CA ASP A 94 -11.97 0.61 6.89
C ASP A 94 -12.15 2.12 7.06
N PHE A 95 -13.39 2.55 7.08
CA PHE A 95 -13.76 3.92 7.41
C PHE A 95 -14.33 3.89 8.83
N PRO A 96 -13.65 4.50 9.82
CA PRO A 96 -14.20 4.56 11.18
C PRO A 96 -15.52 5.32 11.18
N GLY A 97 -16.51 4.78 11.85
CA GLY A 97 -17.83 5.38 11.93
C GLY A 97 -18.50 5.12 13.27
N GLU A 98 -19.75 5.52 13.35
CA GLU A 98 -20.56 5.32 14.54
C GLU A 98 -21.98 4.96 14.09
N LEU A 99 -22.56 3.96 14.73
CA LEU A 99 -23.91 3.51 14.45
C LEU A 99 -24.63 3.31 15.78
N GLU A 100 -25.70 4.05 15.98
CA GLU A 100 -26.49 4.00 17.21
C GLU A 100 -25.63 4.19 18.48
N GLY A 101 -24.65 5.10 18.41
CA GLY A 101 -23.75 5.40 19.52
C GLY A 101 -22.59 4.44 19.68
N GLU A 102 -22.52 3.38 18.88
CA GLU A 102 -21.46 2.38 18.94
C GLU A 102 -20.43 2.60 17.83
N PRO A 103 -19.12 2.47 18.12
CA PRO A 103 -18.10 2.56 17.08
C PRO A 103 -18.21 1.37 16.11
N VAL A 104 -18.11 1.68 14.82
CA VAL A 104 -18.17 0.66 13.76
C VAL A 104 -17.10 0.99 12.72
N TYR A 105 -16.86 0.03 11.81
CA TYR A 105 -16.06 0.25 10.62
C TYR A 105 -16.92 -0.03 9.39
N TRP A 106 -16.93 0.95 8.46
CA TRP A 106 -17.49 0.72 7.13
C TRP A 106 -16.37 0.13 6.28
N CYS A 107 -16.47 -1.15 5.91
CA CYS A 107 -15.43 -1.86 5.20
C CYS A 107 -15.69 -1.86 3.69
N TRP A 108 -14.63 -1.65 2.92
CA TRP A 108 -14.69 -1.70 1.47
C TRP A 108 -13.37 -2.22 0.92
N LYS A 109 -13.43 -2.95 -0.20
CA LYS A 109 -12.23 -3.33 -0.94
C LYS A 109 -12.40 -3.01 -2.41
N LEU A 110 -11.27 -2.85 -3.12
CA LEU A 110 -11.27 -2.69 -4.57
C LEU A 110 -12.07 -3.83 -5.19
N ASP A 111 -12.78 -3.52 -6.26
CA ASP A 111 -13.69 -4.40 -7.00
C ASP A 111 -15.11 -4.46 -6.45
N GLU A 112 -15.35 -3.97 -5.23
CA GLU A 112 -16.71 -3.78 -4.76
C GLU A 112 -17.25 -2.44 -5.28
N ALA A 113 -18.47 -2.43 -5.80
CA ALA A 113 -19.05 -1.23 -6.40
C ALA A 113 -19.41 -0.18 -5.35
N ARG A 114 -19.61 -0.60 -4.11
CA ARG A 114 -20.01 0.29 -3.01
C ARG A 114 -19.70 -0.40 -1.67
N ILE A 115 -19.75 0.39 -0.62
CA ILE A 115 -19.64 -0.14 0.73
C ILE A 115 -20.93 -0.92 1.05
N LEU A 116 -20.78 -2.13 1.50
CA LEU A 116 -21.91 -3.00 1.85
C LEU A 116 -22.17 -3.00 3.35
#